data_a98d1aeee07ae7df481908f25c9c35b5
#
_entry.id   a98d1aeee07ae7df481908f25c9c35b5
#
_cell.length_a   1.000
_cell.length_b   1.000
_cell.length_c   1.000
_cell.angle_alpha   90.00
_cell.angle_beta   90.00
_cell.angle_gamma   90.00
#
_symmetry.space_group_name_H-M   'P 1'
#
loop_
_entity.id
_entity.type
_entity.pdbx_description
1 polymer ?
#
loop_
_entity_poly.entity_id
_entity_poly.type
_entity_poly.pdbx_seq_one_letter_code
_entity_poly.pdbx_strand_id
1 'polypeptide(L)'
;MNKGRLIFSIIVYLLLAILFFFVRECDCEWLLCRRYVAIPTLFATFLTALHFKRGGWLIPLALLASAAGDWAGAMGEFIFQVAFFAVTHIFYVADFAPKCKFTLKRTLALVAFSSIVLPFLAYVVAHIENRVELIAVAIYGLIIYSMGFTALIQNRKHSMLYAIAAMLFIFSDSCIAYNRFVEYIPNATLWIMTTYYAAQGIFCTLHLLRGKE
;
A
#
# COMPACT_ATOMS: atom_id res chain seq x y z
N MET A 1 -17.04 8.56 -13.72
CA MET A 1 -17.92 7.44 -13.33
C MET A 1 -19.19 7.98 -12.68
N ASN A 2 -20.38 7.37 -12.93
CA ASN A 2 -21.62 7.74 -12.24
C ASN A 2 -21.51 7.37 -10.74
N LYS A 3 -22.21 8.13 -9.86
CA LYS A 3 -22.18 7.93 -8.39
C LYS A 3 -22.59 6.48 -8.00
N GLY A 4 -23.62 5.93 -8.63
CA GLY A 4 -24.08 4.55 -8.38
C GLY A 4 -23.02 3.53 -8.74
N ARG A 5 -22.34 3.66 -9.91
CA ARG A 5 -21.26 2.76 -10.31
C ARG A 5 -20.05 2.84 -9.38
N LEU A 6 -19.73 4.04 -8.86
CA LEU A 6 -18.65 4.19 -7.89
C LEU A 6 -18.97 3.44 -6.58
N ILE A 7 -20.17 3.66 -6.04
CA ILE A 7 -20.62 2.97 -4.82
C ILE A 7 -20.60 1.46 -5.00
N PHE A 8 -21.15 0.96 -6.12
CA PHE A 8 -21.13 -0.47 -6.44
C PHE A 8 -19.71 -1.03 -6.49
N SER A 9 -18.78 -0.35 -7.17
CA SER A 9 -17.38 -0.76 -7.25
C SER A 9 -16.71 -0.82 -5.88
N ILE A 10 -16.98 0.16 -5.00
CA ILE A 10 -16.45 0.17 -3.63
C ILE A 10 -17.03 -1.00 -2.84
N ILE A 11 -18.33 -1.28 -2.94
CA ILE A 11 -18.97 -2.41 -2.26
C ILE A 11 -18.33 -3.73 -2.70
N VAL A 12 -18.17 -3.95 -4.01
CA VAL A 12 -17.52 -5.17 -4.53
C VAL A 12 -16.10 -5.30 -4.02
N TYR A 13 -15.32 -4.21 -4.03
CA TYR A 13 -13.96 -4.21 -3.49
C TYR A 13 -13.94 -4.63 -2.01
N LEU A 14 -14.81 -4.03 -1.20
CA LEU A 14 -14.91 -4.35 0.23
C LEU A 14 -15.33 -5.80 0.47
N LEU A 15 -16.27 -6.32 -0.32
CA LEU A 15 -16.68 -7.73 -0.22
C LEU A 15 -15.51 -8.67 -0.55
N LEU A 16 -14.72 -8.36 -1.59
CA LEU A 16 -13.52 -9.14 -1.93
C LEU A 16 -12.48 -9.08 -0.81
N ALA A 17 -12.25 -7.90 -0.23
CA ALA A 17 -11.31 -7.73 0.88
C ALA A 17 -11.76 -8.48 2.15
N ILE A 18 -13.04 -8.46 2.47
CA ILE A 18 -13.61 -9.21 3.61
C ILE A 18 -13.55 -10.72 3.35
N LEU A 19 -13.87 -11.15 2.13
CA LEU A 19 -13.85 -12.57 1.74
C LEU A 19 -12.45 -13.18 1.88
N PHE A 20 -11.37 -12.39 1.75
CA PHE A 20 -10.01 -12.84 2.03
C PHE A 20 -9.88 -13.50 3.41
N PHE A 21 -10.45 -12.89 4.47
CA PHE A 21 -10.34 -13.43 5.82
C PHE A 21 -11.05 -14.76 5.99
N PHE A 22 -12.16 -14.98 5.28
CA PHE A 22 -12.88 -16.25 5.29
C PHE A 22 -12.16 -17.32 4.45
N VAL A 23 -11.67 -16.96 3.27
CA VAL A 23 -10.94 -17.88 2.37
C VAL A 23 -9.64 -18.35 3.01
N ARG A 24 -8.97 -17.48 3.76
CA ARG A 24 -7.73 -17.80 4.48
C ARG A 24 -7.92 -18.85 5.57
N GLU A 25 -9.06 -18.83 6.25
CA GLU A 25 -9.40 -19.79 7.32
C GLU A 25 -9.83 -21.18 6.75
N CYS A 26 -10.11 -21.25 5.45
CA CYS A 26 -10.43 -22.53 4.82
C CYS A 26 -9.16 -23.36 4.60
N ASP A 27 -9.13 -24.59 5.11
CA ASP A 27 -8.08 -25.60 4.89
C ASP A 27 -8.11 -26.15 3.45
N CYS A 28 -8.31 -25.30 2.47
CA CYS A 28 -8.34 -25.76 1.10
C CYS A 28 -6.94 -25.70 0.47
N GLU A 29 -6.45 -26.85 0.03
CA GLU A 29 -5.15 -27.00 -0.67
C GLU A 29 -5.14 -26.34 -2.06
N TRP A 30 -6.23 -25.75 -2.48
CA TRP A 30 -6.34 -25.12 -3.79
C TRP A 30 -5.40 -23.92 -3.88
N LEU A 31 -4.60 -23.93 -4.92
CA LEU A 31 -3.66 -22.88 -5.29
C LEU A 31 -4.26 -21.45 -5.25
N LEU A 32 -5.56 -21.33 -5.52
CA LEU A 32 -6.33 -20.11 -5.46
C LEU A 32 -6.53 -19.57 -4.03
N CYS A 33 -6.64 -20.43 -3.03
CA CYS A 33 -6.89 -20.00 -1.64
C CYS A 33 -5.71 -19.22 -1.07
N ARG A 34 -4.48 -19.71 -1.26
CA ARG A 34 -3.27 -19.01 -0.83
C ARG A 34 -3.07 -17.69 -1.59
N ARG A 35 -3.47 -17.62 -2.86
CA ARG A 35 -3.25 -16.48 -3.75
C ARG A 35 -4.40 -15.48 -3.76
N TYR A 36 -5.47 -15.76 -3.03
CA TYR A 36 -6.62 -14.87 -2.94
C TYR A 36 -6.25 -13.47 -2.44
N VAL A 37 -5.17 -13.35 -1.69
CA VAL A 37 -4.63 -12.07 -1.18
C VAL A 37 -4.48 -11.00 -2.27
N ALA A 38 -4.14 -11.37 -3.49
CA ALA A 38 -3.96 -10.43 -4.61
C ALA A 38 -5.29 -10.02 -5.29
N ILE A 39 -6.41 -10.75 -5.07
CA ILE A 39 -7.66 -10.54 -5.82
C ILE A 39 -8.28 -9.15 -5.58
N PRO A 40 -8.41 -8.66 -4.32
CA PRO A 40 -8.95 -7.32 -4.10
C PRO A 40 -8.12 -6.23 -4.81
N THR A 41 -6.78 -6.34 -4.74
CA THR A 41 -5.86 -5.39 -5.37
C THR A 41 -5.88 -5.49 -6.90
N LEU A 42 -6.01 -6.69 -7.48
CA LEU A 42 -6.24 -6.88 -8.92
C LEU A 42 -7.56 -6.26 -9.39
N PHE A 43 -8.62 -6.40 -8.61
CA PHE A 43 -9.89 -5.75 -8.91
C PHE A 43 -9.77 -4.21 -8.89
N ALA A 44 -9.07 -3.66 -7.91
CA ALA A 44 -8.77 -2.22 -7.86
C ALA A 44 -7.91 -1.77 -9.06
N THR A 45 -6.93 -2.59 -9.47
CA THR A 45 -6.13 -2.37 -10.69
C THR A 45 -7.02 -2.28 -11.92
N PHE A 46 -7.90 -3.26 -12.11
CA PHE A 46 -8.84 -3.30 -13.25
C PHE A 46 -9.72 -2.05 -13.28
N LEU A 47 -10.33 -1.67 -12.16
CA LEU A 47 -11.18 -0.49 -12.07
C LEU A 47 -10.43 0.80 -12.45
N THR A 48 -9.22 0.97 -11.91
CA THR A 48 -8.41 2.17 -12.17
C THR A 48 -7.87 2.20 -13.58
N ALA A 49 -7.51 1.05 -14.16
CA ALA A 49 -7.07 0.92 -15.54
C ALA A 49 -8.19 1.29 -16.54
N LEU A 50 -9.45 0.93 -16.28
CA LEU A 50 -10.58 1.37 -17.10
C LEU A 50 -10.77 2.90 -17.11
N HIS A 51 -10.22 3.59 -16.12
CA HIS A 51 -10.36 5.04 -15.95
C HIS A 51 -9.05 5.82 -16.16
N PHE A 52 -8.02 5.19 -16.77
CA PHE A 52 -6.69 5.78 -16.96
C PHE A 52 -6.71 7.13 -17.68
N LYS A 53 -7.62 7.33 -18.64
CA LYS A 53 -7.75 8.60 -19.39
C LYS A 53 -8.00 9.81 -18.50
N ARG A 54 -8.54 9.61 -17.29
CA ARG A 54 -8.86 10.67 -16.32
C ARG A 54 -7.81 10.81 -15.22
N GLY A 55 -7.30 9.70 -14.73
CA GLY A 55 -6.38 9.67 -13.59
C GLY A 55 -4.92 9.39 -13.92
N GLY A 56 -4.62 9.02 -15.17
CA GLY A 56 -3.28 8.58 -15.58
C GLY A 56 -3.01 7.11 -15.26
N TRP A 57 -1.82 6.62 -15.64
CA TRP A 57 -1.43 5.22 -15.50
C TRP A 57 -0.70 4.88 -14.19
N LEU A 58 -0.20 5.89 -13.45
CA LEU A 58 0.67 5.64 -12.30
C LEU A 58 -0.02 4.86 -11.18
N ILE A 59 -1.28 5.20 -10.84
CA ILE A 59 -2.04 4.47 -9.82
C ILE A 59 -2.40 3.05 -10.27
N PRO A 60 -2.93 2.81 -11.50
CA PRO A 60 -3.13 1.44 -11.99
C PRO A 60 -1.86 0.58 -11.96
N LEU A 61 -0.71 1.15 -12.36
CA LEU A 61 0.58 0.44 -12.32
C LEU A 61 1.06 0.16 -10.90
N ALA A 62 0.85 1.11 -9.98
CA ALA A 62 1.13 0.90 -8.57
C ALA A 62 0.30 -0.27 -8.00
N LEU A 63 -1.01 -0.28 -8.25
CA LEU A 63 -1.90 -1.36 -7.80
C LEU A 63 -1.55 -2.71 -8.43
N LEU A 64 -1.16 -2.73 -9.72
CA LEU A 64 -0.72 -3.95 -10.38
C LEU A 64 0.56 -4.50 -9.75
N ALA A 65 1.55 -3.64 -9.50
CA ALA A 65 2.78 -4.04 -8.81
C ALA A 65 2.48 -4.52 -7.39
N SER A 66 1.56 -3.88 -6.67
CA SER A 66 1.11 -4.36 -5.36
C SER A 66 0.52 -5.76 -5.42
N ALA A 67 -0.35 -6.03 -6.39
CA ALA A 67 -0.94 -7.36 -6.56
C ALA A 67 0.12 -8.44 -6.90
N ALA A 68 1.17 -8.07 -7.65
CA ALA A 68 2.31 -8.95 -7.88
C ALA A 68 3.12 -9.20 -6.60
N GLY A 69 3.27 -8.17 -5.75
CA GLY A 69 3.87 -8.28 -4.42
C GLY A 69 3.06 -9.19 -3.49
N ASP A 70 1.73 -9.04 -3.47
CA ASP A 70 0.82 -9.92 -2.74
C ASP A 70 1.00 -11.38 -3.16
N TRP A 71 1.07 -11.61 -4.47
CA TRP A 71 1.28 -12.95 -5.03
C TRP A 71 2.63 -13.53 -4.62
N ALA A 72 3.72 -12.75 -4.74
CA ALA A 72 5.07 -13.17 -4.35
C ALA A 72 5.13 -13.52 -2.85
N GLY A 73 4.53 -12.67 -2.00
CA GLY A 73 4.43 -12.93 -0.57
C GLY A 73 3.66 -14.22 -0.24
N ALA A 74 2.55 -14.49 -0.94
CA ALA A 74 1.79 -15.72 -0.79
C ALA A 74 2.57 -16.98 -1.22
N MET A 75 3.57 -16.82 -2.09
CA MET A 75 4.48 -17.90 -2.50
C MET A 75 5.69 -18.07 -1.55
N GLY A 76 5.81 -17.20 -0.54
CA GLY A 76 6.97 -17.20 0.37
C GLY A 76 8.20 -16.47 -0.17
N GLU A 77 8.08 -15.82 -1.31
CA GLU A 77 9.18 -15.15 -2.03
C GLU A 77 9.36 -13.71 -1.51
N PHE A 78 9.91 -13.57 -0.31
CA PHE A 78 10.01 -12.30 0.40
C PHE A 78 10.74 -11.20 -0.38
N ILE A 79 11.87 -11.53 -1.01
CA ILE A 79 12.66 -10.53 -1.78
C ILE A 79 11.88 -10.01 -2.99
N PHE A 80 11.15 -10.89 -3.70
CA PHE A 80 10.28 -10.47 -4.80
C PHE A 80 9.09 -9.65 -4.30
N GLN A 81 8.51 -10.01 -3.16
CA GLN A 81 7.45 -9.23 -2.51
C GLN A 81 7.94 -7.79 -2.24
N VAL A 82 9.08 -7.64 -1.59
CA VAL A 82 9.69 -6.34 -1.28
C VAL A 82 9.99 -5.55 -2.57
N ALA A 83 10.53 -6.21 -3.61
CA ALA A 83 10.84 -5.57 -4.88
C ALA A 83 9.57 -5.04 -5.58
N PHE A 84 8.49 -5.83 -5.64
CA PHE A 84 7.24 -5.38 -6.23
C PHE A 84 6.58 -4.24 -5.45
N PHE A 85 6.61 -4.30 -4.12
CA PHE A 85 6.11 -3.19 -3.31
C PHE A 85 6.99 -1.94 -3.41
N ALA A 86 8.31 -2.08 -3.61
CA ALA A 86 9.17 -0.94 -3.92
C ALA A 86 8.73 -0.25 -5.23
N VAL A 87 8.45 -1.02 -6.28
CA VAL A 87 7.91 -0.51 -7.56
C VAL A 87 6.56 0.19 -7.34
N THR A 88 5.68 -0.39 -6.52
CA THR A 88 4.41 0.22 -6.10
C THR A 88 4.61 1.63 -5.56
N HIS A 89 5.51 1.76 -4.57
CA HIS A 89 5.75 3.05 -3.92
C HIS A 89 6.44 4.06 -4.82
N ILE A 90 7.32 3.60 -5.73
CA ILE A 90 7.91 4.47 -6.75
C ILE A 90 6.81 5.08 -7.65
N PHE A 91 5.81 4.30 -8.08
CA PHE A 91 4.69 4.83 -8.85
C PHE A 91 3.82 5.79 -8.03
N TYR A 92 3.59 5.53 -6.75
CA TYR A 92 2.89 6.47 -5.87
C TYR A 92 3.68 7.78 -5.69
N VAL A 93 5.00 7.69 -5.44
CA VAL A 93 5.86 8.89 -5.39
C VAL A 93 5.79 9.69 -6.69
N ALA A 94 5.89 9.02 -7.83
CA ALA A 94 5.79 9.67 -9.15
C ALA A 94 4.43 10.36 -9.36
N ASP A 95 3.35 9.81 -8.82
CA ASP A 95 2.02 10.44 -8.88
C ASP A 95 1.88 11.63 -7.92
N PHE A 96 2.50 11.57 -6.73
CA PHE A 96 2.34 12.59 -5.70
C PHE A 96 3.32 13.76 -5.85
N ALA A 97 4.57 13.51 -6.21
CA ALA A 97 5.65 14.48 -6.25
C ALA A 97 5.36 15.75 -7.06
N PRO A 98 4.74 15.69 -8.27
CA PRO A 98 4.43 16.89 -9.05
C PRO A 98 3.44 17.85 -8.38
N LYS A 99 2.76 17.42 -7.32
CA LYS A 99 1.76 18.18 -6.59
C LYS A 99 2.23 18.61 -5.19
N CYS A 100 3.50 18.39 -4.87
CA CYS A 100 4.06 18.75 -3.57
C CYS A 100 4.13 20.27 -3.39
N LYS A 101 3.75 20.73 -2.20
CA LYS A 101 3.82 22.14 -1.79
C LYS A 101 4.09 22.23 -0.30
N PHE A 102 5.21 22.82 0.07
CA PHE A 102 5.53 23.06 1.48
C PHE A 102 4.66 24.16 2.07
N THR A 103 4.11 23.89 3.23
CA THR A 103 3.42 24.83 4.11
C THR A 103 3.79 24.50 5.55
N LEU A 104 3.71 25.47 6.48
CA LEU A 104 4.08 25.23 7.87
C LEU A 104 3.39 23.98 8.45
N LYS A 105 2.08 23.83 8.25
CA LYS A 105 1.31 22.66 8.74
C LYS A 105 1.85 21.34 8.17
N ARG A 106 2.16 21.30 6.86
CA ARG A 106 2.69 20.10 6.19
C ARG A 106 4.13 19.81 6.62
N THR A 107 4.93 20.84 6.80
CA THR A 107 6.30 20.68 7.32
C THR A 107 6.30 20.14 8.75
N LEU A 108 5.42 20.63 9.62
CA LEU A 108 5.28 20.08 10.97
C LEU A 108 4.80 18.62 10.96
N ALA A 109 3.81 18.28 10.11
CA ALA A 109 3.37 16.90 9.95
C ALA A 109 4.50 15.99 9.42
N LEU A 110 5.30 16.50 8.49
CA LEU A 110 6.48 15.78 7.97
C LEU A 110 7.54 15.56 9.03
N VAL A 111 7.85 16.57 9.86
CA VAL A 111 8.80 16.42 10.96
C VAL A 111 8.31 15.35 11.94
N ALA A 112 7.05 15.39 12.35
CA ALA A 112 6.43 14.38 13.21
C ALA A 112 6.47 12.98 12.59
N PHE A 113 6.15 12.86 11.31
CA PHE A 113 6.25 11.60 10.56
C PHE A 113 7.69 11.06 10.53
N SER A 114 8.66 11.91 10.18
CA SER A 114 10.06 11.51 10.08
C SER A 114 10.65 11.11 11.45
N SER A 115 10.25 11.79 12.53
CA SER A 115 10.72 11.46 13.88
C SER A 115 10.21 10.11 14.41
N ILE A 116 9.19 9.54 13.77
CA ILE A 116 8.65 8.21 14.11
C ILE A 116 9.20 7.16 13.13
N VAL A 117 9.05 7.40 11.82
CA VAL A 117 9.31 6.36 10.81
C VAL A 117 10.79 6.07 10.63
N LEU A 118 11.67 7.10 10.66
CA LEU A 118 13.11 6.85 10.48
C LEU A 118 13.76 6.10 11.66
N PRO A 119 13.48 6.41 12.93
CA PRO A 119 13.97 5.60 14.06
C PRO A 119 13.41 4.18 14.03
N PHE A 120 12.12 4.00 13.67
CA PHE A 120 11.53 2.68 13.53
C PHE A 120 12.22 1.86 12.43
N LEU A 121 12.48 2.46 11.25
CA LEU A 121 13.21 1.81 10.17
C LEU A 121 14.61 1.40 10.62
N ALA A 122 15.34 2.31 11.27
CA ALA A 122 16.67 2.02 11.79
C ALA A 122 16.65 0.88 12.83
N TYR A 123 15.63 0.86 13.69
CA TYR A 123 15.43 -0.18 14.68
C TYR A 123 15.21 -1.54 14.03
N VAL A 124 14.31 -1.63 13.05
CA VAL A 124 14.04 -2.91 12.32
C VAL A 124 15.28 -3.39 11.58
N VAL A 125 15.95 -2.49 10.83
CA VAL A 125 17.15 -2.83 10.05
C VAL A 125 18.26 -3.37 10.96
N ALA A 126 18.40 -2.86 12.18
CA ALA A 126 19.37 -3.34 13.16
C ALA A 126 19.11 -4.79 13.64
N HIS A 127 17.91 -5.33 13.46
CA HIS A 127 17.54 -6.72 13.82
C HIS A 127 17.67 -7.70 12.65
N ILE A 128 18.07 -7.25 11.46
CA ILE A 128 18.18 -8.12 10.28
C ILE A 128 19.58 -8.70 10.18
N GLU A 129 19.72 -10.00 10.34
CA GLU A 129 21.00 -10.71 10.27
C GLU A 129 21.44 -10.99 8.81
N ASN A 130 20.47 -11.34 7.94
CA ASN A 130 20.75 -11.65 6.55
C ASN A 130 21.06 -10.38 5.76
N ARG A 131 22.27 -10.29 5.19
CA ARG A 131 22.75 -9.11 4.45
C ARG A 131 21.88 -8.74 3.24
N VAL A 132 21.36 -9.74 2.52
CA VAL A 132 20.50 -9.49 1.34
C VAL A 132 19.18 -8.89 1.77
N GLU A 133 18.54 -9.48 2.79
CA GLU A 133 17.29 -8.96 3.36
C GLU A 133 17.50 -7.56 3.98
N LEU A 134 18.63 -7.33 4.68
CA LEU A 134 18.98 -6.03 5.25
C LEU A 134 19.03 -4.95 4.18
N ILE A 135 19.78 -5.17 3.10
CA ILE A 135 19.89 -4.22 2.00
C ILE A 135 18.54 -3.99 1.34
N ALA A 136 17.78 -5.05 1.05
CA ALA A 136 16.46 -4.96 0.44
C ALA A 136 15.49 -4.15 1.31
N VAL A 137 15.42 -4.43 2.61
CA VAL A 137 14.52 -3.73 3.55
C VAL A 137 14.96 -2.29 3.80
N ALA A 138 16.27 -2.02 3.87
CA ALA A 138 16.77 -0.65 4.03
C ALA A 138 16.41 0.23 2.81
N ILE A 139 16.65 -0.27 1.59
CA ILE A 139 16.27 0.44 0.35
C ILE A 139 14.76 0.61 0.28
N TYR A 140 14.01 -0.45 0.53
CA TYR A 140 12.54 -0.43 0.56
C TYR A 140 12.00 0.58 1.56
N GLY A 141 12.56 0.59 2.77
CA GLY A 141 12.18 1.53 3.82
C GLY A 141 12.35 2.99 3.43
N LEU A 142 13.42 3.33 2.69
CA LEU A 142 13.62 4.68 2.16
C LEU A 142 12.62 5.02 1.03
N ILE A 143 12.25 4.04 0.22
CA ILE A 143 11.26 4.23 -0.86
C ILE A 143 9.86 4.46 -0.27
N ILE A 144 9.43 3.62 0.68
CA ILE A 144 8.12 3.80 1.34
C ILE A 144 8.08 5.07 2.19
N TYR A 145 9.16 5.44 2.85
CA TYR A 145 9.30 6.74 3.51
C TYR A 145 9.09 7.89 2.52
N SER A 146 9.69 7.84 1.33
CA SER A 146 9.53 8.85 0.28
C SER A 146 8.07 8.95 -0.21
N MET A 147 7.35 7.83 -0.24
CA MET A 147 5.91 7.82 -0.55
C MET A 147 5.12 8.53 0.55
N GLY A 148 5.34 8.23 1.81
CA GLY A 148 4.71 8.93 2.94
C GLY A 148 5.05 10.42 2.96
N PHE A 149 6.32 10.77 2.73
CA PHE A 149 6.80 12.14 2.60
C PHE A 149 6.00 12.91 1.54
N THR A 150 5.95 12.41 0.31
CA THR A 150 5.25 13.09 -0.81
C THR A 150 3.75 13.12 -0.59
N ALA A 151 3.15 12.08 0.01
CA ALA A 151 1.74 12.05 0.37
C ALA A 151 1.35 13.15 1.37
N LEU A 152 2.21 13.44 2.35
CA LEU A 152 1.95 14.46 3.38
C LEU A 152 2.04 15.88 2.84
N ILE A 153 2.97 16.16 1.91
CA ILE A 153 3.20 17.52 1.41
C ILE A 153 2.48 17.84 0.10
N GLN A 154 1.79 16.88 -0.55
CA GLN A 154 1.05 17.17 -1.78
C GLN A 154 -0.14 18.10 -1.55
N ASN A 155 -0.46 18.92 -2.58
CA ASN A 155 -1.52 19.92 -2.55
C ASN A 155 -2.57 19.67 -3.63
N ARG A 156 -3.23 18.52 -3.56
CA ARG A 156 -4.37 18.20 -4.42
C ARG A 156 -5.67 18.11 -3.61
N LYS A 157 -6.78 18.11 -4.30
CA LYS A 157 -8.06 17.80 -3.67
C LYS A 157 -7.97 16.44 -2.98
N HIS A 158 -8.57 16.35 -1.81
CA HIS A 158 -8.51 15.17 -0.96
C HIS A 158 -7.09 14.77 -0.51
N SER A 159 -6.12 15.70 -0.46
CA SER A 159 -4.73 15.41 -0.03
C SER A 159 -4.66 14.70 1.32
N MET A 160 -5.58 15.00 2.25
CA MET A 160 -5.66 14.31 3.54
C MET A 160 -5.98 12.82 3.39
N LEU A 161 -6.86 12.43 2.47
CA LEU A 161 -7.17 11.00 2.24
C LEU A 161 -5.98 10.26 1.61
N TYR A 162 -5.21 10.94 0.73
CA TYR A 162 -3.95 10.37 0.22
C TYR A 162 -2.94 10.15 1.34
N ALA A 163 -2.81 11.10 2.27
CA ALA A 163 -1.93 10.96 3.43
C ALA A 163 -2.38 9.81 4.34
N ILE A 164 -3.68 9.71 4.63
CA ILE A 164 -4.25 8.62 5.42
C ILE A 164 -3.96 7.26 4.76
N ALA A 165 -4.20 7.13 3.46
CA ALA A 165 -3.92 5.89 2.73
C ALA A 165 -2.43 5.52 2.78
N ALA A 166 -1.54 6.51 2.61
CA ALA A 166 -0.11 6.30 2.74
C ALA A 166 0.30 5.84 4.14
N MET A 167 -0.26 6.44 5.19
CA MET A 167 0.02 6.03 6.58
C MET A 167 -0.49 4.63 6.89
N LEU A 168 -1.68 4.27 6.39
CA LEU A 168 -2.23 2.90 6.53
C LEU A 168 -1.33 1.87 5.84
N PHE A 169 -0.81 2.19 4.65
CA PHE A 169 0.11 1.31 3.93
C PHE A 169 1.43 1.15 4.70
N ILE A 170 2.04 2.26 5.13
CA ILE A 170 3.28 2.25 5.93
C ILE A 170 3.09 1.44 7.21
N PHE A 171 1.95 1.59 7.89
CA PHE A 171 1.65 0.82 9.09
C PHE A 171 1.55 -0.68 8.78
N SER A 172 0.85 -1.07 7.70
CA SER A 172 0.78 -2.46 7.24
C SER A 172 2.18 -3.07 7.07
N ASP A 173 3.04 -2.39 6.32
CA ASP A 173 4.37 -2.88 6.01
C ASP A 173 5.32 -2.85 7.22
N SER A 174 5.11 -1.88 8.11
CA SER A 174 5.79 -1.85 9.40
C SER A 174 5.46 -3.08 10.24
N CYS A 175 4.20 -3.52 10.23
CA CYS A 175 3.78 -4.76 10.90
C CYS A 175 4.42 -5.99 10.25
N ILE A 176 4.53 -6.05 8.91
CA ILE A 176 5.23 -7.16 8.21
C ILE A 176 6.69 -7.22 8.66
N ALA A 177 7.38 -6.08 8.59
CA ALA A 177 8.81 -6.01 8.91
C ALA A 177 9.07 -6.32 10.39
N TYR A 178 8.29 -5.76 11.30
CA TYR A 178 8.41 -6.02 12.73
C TYR A 178 8.15 -7.50 13.07
N ASN A 179 7.06 -8.07 12.55
CA ASN A 179 6.68 -9.46 12.77
C ASN A 179 7.68 -10.47 12.20
N ARG A 180 8.42 -10.08 11.16
CA ARG A 180 9.42 -10.94 10.51
C ARG A 180 10.79 -10.87 11.19
N PHE A 181 11.25 -9.69 11.58
CA PHE A 181 12.63 -9.45 11.96
C PHE A 181 12.85 -9.12 13.44
N VAL A 182 11.80 -8.71 14.15
CA VAL A 182 11.92 -8.27 15.54
C VAL A 182 11.21 -9.21 16.49
N GLU A 183 9.87 -9.25 16.43
CA GLU A 183 9.05 -10.03 17.35
C GLU A 183 7.70 -10.39 16.75
N TYR A 184 7.18 -11.55 17.12
CA TYR A 184 5.87 -12.03 16.68
C TYR A 184 4.73 -11.12 17.16
N ILE A 185 3.88 -10.70 16.23
CA ILE A 185 2.67 -9.93 16.49
C ILE A 185 1.45 -10.87 16.50
N PRO A 186 0.72 -11.00 17.59
CA PRO A 186 -0.54 -11.75 17.61
C PRO A 186 -1.52 -11.20 16.57
N ASN A 187 -2.11 -12.09 15.77
CA ASN A 187 -3.03 -11.71 14.69
C ASN A 187 -2.45 -10.72 13.66
N ALA A 188 -1.13 -10.78 13.41
CA ALA A 188 -0.44 -9.89 12.48
C ALA A 188 -1.18 -9.72 11.14
N THR A 189 -1.69 -10.82 10.56
CA THR A 189 -2.42 -10.78 9.29
C THR A 189 -3.66 -9.90 9.35
N LEU A 190 -4.38 -9.87 10.48
CA LEU A 190 -5.55 -9.00 10.62
C LEU A 190 -5.14 -7.52 10.52
N TRP A 191 -4.10 -7.11 11.24
CA TRP A 191 -3.60 -5.73 11.22
C TRP A 191 -3.04 -5.36 9.85
N ILE A 192 -2.18 -6.23 9.29
CA ILE A 192 -1.55 -6.03 7.98
C ILE A 192 -2.62 -5.88 6.91
N MET A 193 -3.49 -6.87 6.74
CA MET A 193 -4.40 -6.91 5.59
C MET A 193 -5.54 -5.91 5.70
N THR A 194 -6.04 -5.61 6.91
CA THR A 194 -7.08 -4.59 7.09
C THR A 194 -6.55 -3.21 6.69
N THR A 195 -5.35 -2.83 7.15
CA THR A 195 -4.77 -1.52 6.83
C THR A 195 -4.28 -1.44 5.39
N TYR A 196 -3.75 -2.53 4.84
CA TYR A 196 -3.35 -2.64 3.44
C TYR A 196 -4.54 -2.47 2.48
N TYR A 197 -5.61 -3.27 2.65
CA TYR A 197 -6.78 -3.15 1.78
C TYR A 197 -7.50 -1.81 1.94
N ALA A 198 -7.53 -1.25 3.15
CA ALA A 198 -8.05 0.11 3.35
C ALA A 198 -7.24 1.14 2.56
N ALA A 199 -5.91 1.08 2.60
CA ALA A 199 -5.03 1.96 1.84
C ALA A 199 -5.27 1.84 0.33
N GLN A 200 -5.26 0.62 -0.21
CA GLN A 200 -5.47 0.35 -1.64
C GLN A 200 -6.87 0.77 -2.11
N GLY A 201 -7.91 0.52 -1.30
CA GLY A 201 -9.27 0.95 -1.57
C GLY A 201 -9.43 2.48 -1.62
N ILE A 202 -8.74 3.20 -0.73
CA ILE A 202 -8.72 4.67 -0.74
C ILE A 202 -7.99 5.16 -2.00
N PHE A 203 -6.80 4.65 -2.34
CA PHE A 203 -6.08 5.05 -3.56
C PHE A 203 -6.89 4.78 -4.82
N CYS A 204 -7.52 3.60 -4.93
CA CYS A 204 -8.44 3.26 -6.01
C CYS A 204 -9.58 4.28 -6.10
N THR A 205 -10.29 4.53 -5.00
CA THR A 205 -11.42 5.46 -4.95
C THR A 205 -11.02 6.87 -5.36
N LEU A 206 -9.89 7.37 -4.85
CA LEU A 206 -9.36 8.70 -5.18
C LEU A 206 -9.01 8.80 -6.67
N HIS A 207 -8.45 7.75 -7.26
CA HIS A 207 -8.19 7.70 -8.71
C HIS A 207 -9.49 7.78 -9.52
N LEU A 208 -10.52 7.01 -9.14
CA LEU A 208 -11.82 7.01 -9.82
C LEU A 208 -12.57 8.35 -9.70
N LEU A 209 -12.27 9.14 -8.67
CA LEU A 209 -12.82 10.48 -8.48
C LEU A 209 -12.09 11.56 -9.30
N ARG A 210 -10.86 11.30 -9.78
CA ARG A 210 -10.12 12.22 -10.65
C ARG A 210 -10.91 12.46 -11.94
N GLY A 211 -10.93 13.70 -12.43
CA GLY A 211 -11.64 14.05 -13.67
C GLY A 211 -13.12 14.36 -13.49
N LYS A 212 -13.59 14.57 -12.24
CA LYS A 212 -14.82 15.30 -11.92
C LYS A 212 -14.53 16.76 -11.53
N GLU A 213 -13.30 17.20 -11.75
CA GLU A 213 -12.80 18.56 -11.54
C GLU A 213 -12.78 19.36 -12.83
#